data_20d80088620e0b4494c306fec579ea5d
#
_entry.id   20d80088620e0b4494c306fec579ea5d
#
_cell.length_a   1.000
_cell.length_b   1.000
_cell.length_c   1.000
_cell.angle_alpha   90.00
_cell.angle_beta   90.00
_cell.angle_gamma   90.00
#
_symmetry.space_group_name_H-M   'P 1'
#
loop_
_entity.id
_entity.type
_entity.pdbx_description
1 polymer ?
#
loop_
_entity_poly.entity_id
_entity_poly.type
_entity_poly.pdbx_seq_one_letter_code
_entity_poly.pdbx_strand_id
1 'polypeptide(L)'
;MIHTIPYFDAHCDTIHRCHTAGTPFRDPELRAFYDAAGDLRRSGGHIDLERAGGFSRYAQFFALYQSPRLVPEGSSMPEQGVLLHQRFLREMEENRERILPCRTGAEVDEAVGQGKAAALLSIEGAELLDCDIRRLDTAYDWGVRLLNPVWNYANRLSGSNAQQPEQGLTAYGRDFLQRMEELSIYVDVSHLSDAGFWDVVRLSRRPVVASH
;
A
#
# COMPACT_ATOMS: atom_id res chain seq x y z
N MET A 1 13.99 11.42 -22.73
CA MET A 1 13.08 10.84 -23.75
C MET A 1 11.75 10.56 -23.06
N ILE A 2 10.65 11.11 -23.57
CA ILE A 2 9.30 10.78 -23.05
C ILE A 2 8.97 9.37 -23.58
N HIS A 3 8.70 8.43 -22.69
CA HIS A 3 8.22 7.12 -23.08
C HIS A 3 6.80 7.26 -23.63
N THR A 4 6.54 6.74 -24.82
CA THR A 4 5.20 6.75 -25.43
C THR A 4 4.26 5.70 -24.81
N ILE A 5 4.76 4.91 -23.86
CA ILE A 5 4.05 3.80 -23.23
C ILE A 5 3.36 4.30 -21.95
N PRO A 6 2.06 4.05 -21.78
CA PRO A 6 1.40 4.24 -20.50
C PRO A 6 1.91 3.17 -19.51
N TYR A 7 2.03 3.54 -18.25
CA TYR A 7 2.51 2.65 -17.20
C TYR A 7 1.59 2.68 -15.99
N PHE A 8 1.17 1.51 -15.56
CA PHE A 8 0.45 1.29 -14.31
C PHE A 8 1.28 0.38 -13.41
N ASP A 9 1.58 0.84 -12.22
CA ASP A 9 2.32 0.09 -11.21
C ASP A 9 1.41 -0.25 -10.04
N ALA A 10 1.28 -1.54 -9.75
CA ALA A 10 0.34 -2.03 -8.76
C ALA A 10 0.87 -1.96 -7.31
N HIS A 11 2.16 -1.63 -7.10
CA HIS A 11 2.72 -1.54 -5.76
C HIS A 11 3.98 -0.69 -5.68
N CYS A 12 4.09 0.15 -4.66
CA CYS A 12 5.36 0.71 -4.20
C CYS A 12 5.29 1.14 -2.73
N ASP A 13 6.45 1.08 -2.04
CA ASP A 13 6.64 1.49 -0.64
C ASP A 13 7.20 2.90 -0.49
N THR A 14 7.04 3.74 -1.51
CA THR A 14 7.64 5.08 -1.51
C THR A 14 7.17 5.93 -0.33
N ILE A 15 5.89 5.81 0.07
CA ILE A 15 5.35 6.56 1.22
C ILE A 15 6.01 6.12 2.52
N HIS A 16 6.20 4.81 2.75
CA HIS A 16 6.94 4.30 3.90
C HIS A 16 8.36 4.87 3.93
N ARG A 17 9.06 4.85 2.80
CA ARG A 17 10.40 5.39 2.69
C ARG A 17 10.45 6.88 3.03
N CYS A 18 9.56 7.68 2.47
CA CYS A 18 9.46 9.10 2.78
C CYS A 18 9.07 9.37 4.24
N HIS A 19 8.22 8.53 4.83
CA HIS A 19 7.80 8.63 6.23
C HIS A 19 8.95 8.31 7.19
N THR A 20 9.76 7.31 6.86
CA THR A 20 10.83 6.80 7.72
C THR A 20 12.14 7.61 7.58
N ALA A 21 12.22 8.51 6.59
CA ALA A 21 13.36 9.41 6.40
C ALA A 21 13.62 10.25 7.68
N GLY A 22 14.87 10.31 8.09
CA GLY A 22 15.28 11.04 9.30
C GLY A 22 14.98 10.32 10.62
N THR A 23 14.42 9.10 10.61
CA THR A 23 14.27 8.30 11.81
C THR A 23 15.64 7.85 12.32
N PRO A 24 15.96 8.03 13.63
CA PRO A 24 17.27 7.72 14.17
C PRO A 24 17.43 6.19 14.37
N PHE A 25 17.69 5.47 13.29
CA PHE A 25 18.01 4.04 13.39
C PHE A 25 19.35 3.80 14.09
N ARG A 26 19.42 2.74 14.91
CA ARG A 26 20.68 2.28 15.51
C ARG A 26 21.60 1.61 14.49
N ASP A 27 21.00 0.95 13.50
CA ASP A 27 21.70 0.30 12.39
C ASP A 27 22.18 1.36 11.38
N PRO A 28 23.49 1.48 11.12
CA PRO A 28 24.04 2.47 10.20
C PRO A 28 23.59 2.25 8.74
N GLU A 29 23.41 1.00 8.30
CA GLU A 29 22.98 0.69 6.94
C GLU A 29 21.51 1.08 6.72
N LEU A 30 20.63 0.75 7.68
CA LEU A 30 19.23 1.18 7.67
C LEU A 30 19.14 2.71 7.72
N ARG A 31 19.94 3.37 8.56
CA ARG A 31 20.01 4.82 8.60
C ARG A 31 20.37 5.40 7.23
N ALA A 32 21.48 4.94 6.63
CA ALA A 32 21.92 5.42 5.32
C ALA A 32 20.86 5.19 4.23
N PHE A 33 20.19 4.03 4.26
CA PHE A 33 19.12 3.70 3.32
C PHE A 33 17.94 4.66 3.42
N TYR A 34 17.49 5.01 4.63
CA TYR A 34 16.36 5.91 4.83
C TYR A 34 16.74 7.39 4.79
N ASP A 35 17.93 7.78 5.24
CA ASP A 35 18.41 9.16 5.17
C ASP A 35 18.60 9.62 3.70
N ALA A 36 18.84 8.68 2.77
CA ALA A 36 18.85 8.97 1.34
C ALA A 36 17.46 9.22 0.75
N ALA A 37 16.40 8.96 1.54
CA ALA A 37 15.03 9.21 1.10
C ALA A 37 14.72 10.70 1.17
N GLY A 38 14.27 11.24 0.04
CA GLY A 38 13.70 12.59 -0.05
C GLY A 38 12.18 12.57 0.14
N ASP A 39 11.53 13.46 -0.58
CA ASP A 39 10.08 13.51 -0.78
C ASP A 39 9.67 12.66 -1.99
N LEU A 40 8.37 12.60 -2.28
CA LEU A 40 7.85 11.87 -3.44
C LEU A 40 8.39 12.41 -4.77
N ARG A 41 8.77 13.67 -4.83
CA ARG A 41 9.30 14.28 -6.06
C ARG A 41 10.63 13.65 -6.45
N ARG A 42 11.53 13.42 -5.46
CA ARG A 42 12.84 12.78 -5.63
C ARG A 42 13.13 11.89 -4.41
N SER A 43 12.58 10.69 -4.43
CA SER A 43 12.62 9.82 -3.26
C SER A 43 13.97 9.15 -2.99
N GLY A 44 14.89 9.17 -3.95
CA GLY A 44 16.10 8.35 -3.88
C GLY A 44 15.85 6.83 -3.89
N GLY A 45 14.58 6.40 -3.93
CA GLY A 45 14.15 5.00 -4.00
C GLY A 45 13.91 4.53 -5.43
N HIS A 46 13.05 3.52 -5.59
CA HIS A 46 12.73 2.94 -6.89
C HIS A 46 11.78 3.83 -7.70
N ILE A 47 10.83 4.49 -7.04
CA ILE A 47 9.80 5.33 -7.67
C ILE A 47 9.91 6.75 -7.13
N ASP A 48 9.84 7.72 -8.05
CA ASP A 48 9.62 9.14 -7.77
C ASP A 48 8.99 9.85 -8.99
N LEU A 49 8.45 11.04 -8.76
CA LEU A 49 7.74 11.79 -9.79
C LEU A 49 8.65 12.36 -10.90
N GLU A 50 9.94 12.54 -10.63
CA GLU A 50 10.87 13.01 -11.67
C GLU A 50 11.08 11.92 -12.72
N ARG A 51 11.25 10.67 -12.29
CA ARG A 51 11.40 9.52 -13.20
C ARG A 51 10.08 9.08 -13.81
N ALA A 52 8.99 9.07 -13.00
CA ALA A 52 7.65 8.76 -13.48
C ALA A 52 7.16 9.73 -14.58
N GLY A 53 7.61 10.98 -14.56
CA GLY A 53 7.35 11.97 -15.62
C GLY A 53 7.88 11.59 -17.00
N GLY A 54 8.67 10.51 -17.11
CA GLY A 54 9.09 9.93 -18.39
C GLY A 54 8.00 9.11 -19.11
N PHE A 55 6.94 8.67 -18.42
CA PHE A 55 5.83 7.93 -19.03
C PHE A 55 4.79 8.87 -19.65
N SER A 56 4.11 8.41 -20.70
CA SER A 56 3.05 9.21 -21.36
C SER A 56 1.81 9.33 -20.49
N ARG A 57 1.52 8.32 -19.68
CA ARG A 57 0.50 8.26 -18.64
C ARG A 57 1.05 7.41 -17.51
N TYR A 58 0.80 7.81 -16.29
CA TYR A 58 1.29 7.07 -15.12
C TYR A 58 0.22 6.96 -14.04
N ALA A 59 0.01 5.75 -13.55
CA ALA A 59 -0.81 5.48 -12.38
C ALA A 59 -0.09 4.49 -11.45
N GLN A 60 -0.21 4.70 -10.15
CA GLN A 60 0.53 3.98 -9.12
C GLN A 60 -0.35 3.67 -7.92
N PHE A 61 -0.31 2.42 -7.42
CA PHE A 61 -0.72 2.12 -6.06
C PHE A 61 0.44 2.42 -5.10
N PHE A 62 0.19 3.33 -4.16
CA PHE A 62 1.07 3.64 -3.05
C PHE A 62 0.63 2.86 -1.82
N ALA A 63 1.49 1.97 -1.34
CA ALA A 63 1.21 1.18 -0.16
C ALA A 63 1.46 2.00 1.12
N LEU A 64 0.49 1.99 2.02
CA LEU A 64 0.75 2.24 3.42
C LEU A 64 1.31 0.93 3.99
N TYR A 65 2.59 0.94 4.29
CA TYR A 65 3.34 -0.19 4.79
C TYR A 65 4.18 0.21 5.99
N GLN A 66 4.27 -0.66 6.98
CA GLN A 66 5.19 -0.50 8.11
C GLN A 66 5.72 -1.86 8.54
N SER A 67 7.05 -2.00 8.53
CA SER A 67 7.67 -3.18 9.13
C SER A 67 7.45 -3.17 10.64
N PRO A 68 6.94 -4.26 11.25
CA PRO A 68 6.82 -4.35 12.70
C PRO A 68 8.14 -4.14 13.45
N ARG A 69 9.27 -4.44 12.79
CA ARG A 69 10.62 -4.24 13.36
C ARG A 69 11.05 -2.78 13.41
N LEU A 70 10.38 -1.90 12.66
CA LEU A 70 10.71 -0.49 12.55
C LEU A 70 9.65 0.41 13.23
N VAL A 71 8.70 -0.18 13.95
CA VAL A 71 7.76 0.59 14.76
C VAL A 71 8.52 1.24 15.91
N PRO A 72 8.45 2.57 16.09
CA PRO A 72 9.10 3.26 17.19
C PRO A 72 8.61 2.76 18.55
N GLU A 73 9.49 2.77 19.55
CA GLU A 73 9.12 2.42 20.92
C GLU A 73 7.98 3.31 21.43
N GLY A 74 6.97 2.70 22.01
CA GLY A 74 5.77 3.40 22.51
C GLY A 74 4.72 3.70 21.45
N SER A 75 4.94 3.33 20.19
CA SER A 75 3.95 3.44 19.12
C SER A 75 3.34 2.08 18.78
N SER A 76 2.22 2.10 18.07
CA SER A 76 1.49 0.92 17.61
C SER A 76 1.35 0.90 16.08
N MET A 77 1.10 -0.28 15.51
CA MET A 77 0.85 -0.41 14.06
C MET A 77 -0.30 0.49 13.58
N PRO A 78 -1.46 0.59 14.26
CA PRO A 78 -2.50 1.51 13.85
C PRO A 78 -2.12 2.98 13.88
N GLU A 79 -1.30 3.42 14.85
CA GLU A 79 -0.77 4.78 14.87
C GLU A 79 0.16 5.03 13.69
N GLN A 80 1.00 4.05 13.32
CA GLN A 80 1.82 4.13 12.12
C GLN A 80 0.95 4.21 10.85
N GLY A 81 -0.16 3.48 10.79
CA GLY A 81 -1.14 3.59 9.70
C GLY A 81 -1.67 5.02 9.53
N VAL A 82 -2.05 5.68 10.62
CA VAL A 82 -2.49 7.09 10.60
C VAL A 82 -1.37 8.01 10.12
N LEU A 83 -0.16 7.85 10.62
CA LEU A 83 0.99 8.69 10.26
C LEU A 83 1.38 8.52 8.78
N LEU A 84 1.37 7.29 8.27
CA LEU A 84 1.62 6.99 6.86
C LEU A 84 0.54 7.61 5.95
N HIS A 85 -0.74 7.53 6.34
CA HIS A 85 -1.82 8.18 5.61
C HIS A 85 -1.65 9.71 5.60
N GLN A 86 -1.29 10.32 6.73
CA GLN A 86 -0.98 11.75 6.79
C GLN A 86 0.22 12.11 5.90
N ARG A 87 1.24 11.26 5.86
CA ARG A 87 2.38 11.45 4.95
C ARG A 87 1.93 11.38 3.49
N PHE A 88 1.12 10.40 3.12
CA PHE A 88 0.55 10.32 1.77
C PHE A 88 -0.21 11.59 1.39
N LEU A 89 -1.10 12.08 2.25
CA LEU A 89 -1.86 13.31 1.98
C LEU A 89 -0.94 14.52 1.78
N ARG A 90 0.10 14.64 2.59
CA ARG A 90 1.10 15.70 2.45
C ARG A 90 1.82 15.63 1.11
N GLU A 91 2.30 14.44 0.73
CA GLU A 91 2.96 14.25 -0.56
C GLU A 91 2.05 14.57 -1.75
N MET A 92 0.76 14.23 -1.67
CA MET A 92 -0.21 14.59 -2.70
C MET A 92 -0.40 16.11 -2.79
N GLU A 93 -0.54 16.81 -1.67
CA GLU A 93 -0.71 18.28 -1.66
C GLU A 93 0.52 19.01 -2.14
N GLU A 94 1.71 18.63 -1.66
CA GLU A 94 2.98 19.26 -2.06
C GLU A 94 3.31 19.05 -3.55
N ASN A 95 2.78 17.98 -4.16
CA ASN A 95 3.02 17.64 -5.56
C ASN A 95 1.77 17.72 -6.45
N ARG A 96 0.71 18.42 -6.03
CA ARG A 96 -0.60 18.46 -6.72
C ARG A 96 -0.56 18.89 -8.18
N GLU A 97 0.52 19.56 -8.61
CA GLU A 97 0.72 19.94 -10.01
C GLU A 97 1.17 18.75 -10.88
N ARG A 98 1.61 17.64 -10.27
CA ARG A 98 2.19 16.47 -10.95
C ARG A 98 1.42 15.18 -10.73
N ILE A 99 0.71 15.06 -9.60
CA ILE A 99 0.01 13.84 -9.19
C ILE A 99 -1.29 14.18 -8.46
N LEU A 100 -2.32 13.37 -8.67
CA LEU A 100 -3.59 13.52 -7.97
C LEU A 100 -3.97 12.21 -7.27
N PRO A 101 -4.48 12.28 -6.03
CA PRO A 101 -5.06 11.12 -5.36
C PRO A 101 -6.35 10.71 -6.06
N CYS A 102 -6.48 9.41 -6.35
CA CYS A 102 -7.62 8.82 -7.07
C CYS A 102 -8.20 7.65 -6.28
N ARG A 103 -9.51 7.50 -6.35
CA ARG A 103 -10.27 6.42 -5.68
C ARG A 103 -11.05 5.55 -6.67
N THR A 104 -11.18 6.02 -7.91
CA THR A 104 -11.95 5.38 -8.98
C THR A 104 -11.17 5.41 -10.29
N GLY A 105 -11.52 4.51 -11.22
CA GLY A 105 -10.95 4.52 -12.57
C GLY A 105 -11.25 5.83 -13.33
N ALA A 106 -12.43 6.43 -13.12
CA ALA A 106 -12.78 7.70 -13.74
C ALA A 106 -11.85 8.84 -13.27
N GLU A 107 -11.51 8.88 -11.96
CA GLU A 107 -10.55 9.85 -11.42
C GLU A 107 -9.13 9.59 -11.95
N VAL A 108 -8.75 8.33 -12.16
CA VAL A 108 -7.48 7.97 -12.81
C VAL A 108 -7.45 8.52 -14.25
N ASP A 109 -8.51 8.28 -15.03
CA ASP A 109 -8.60 8.78 -16.41
C ASP A 109 -8.56 10.31 -16.46
N GLU A 110 -9.21 10.97 -15.51
CA GLU A 110 -9.18 12.44 -15.40
C GLU A 110 -7.77 12.94 -15.08
N ALA A 111 -7.10 12.37 -14.08
CA ALA A 111 -5.73 12.77 -13.69
C ALA A 111 -4.75 12.62 -14.86
N VAL A 112 -4.74 11.46 -15.51
CA VAL A 112 -3.84 11.23 -16.64
C VAL A 112 -4.22 12.05 -17.87
N GLY A 113 -5.51 12.37 -18.05
CA GLY A 113 -6.02 13.27 -19.08
C GLY A 113 -5.52 14.70 -18.88
N GLN A 114 -5.30 15.13 -17.65
CA GLN A 114 -4.67 16.41 -17.29
C GLN A 114 -3.14 16.39 -17.40
N GLY A 115 -2.53 15.29 -17.82
CA GLY A 115 -1.07 15.12 -17.89
C GLY A 115 -0.42 14.91 -16.52
N LYS A 116 -1.19 14.56 -15.49
CA LYS A 116 -0.71 14.26 -14.14
C LYS A 116 -0.64 12.75 -13.91
N ALA A 117 0.18 12.34 -12.97
CA ALA A 117 0.14 10.98 -12.45
C ALA A 117 -1.12 10.75 -11.60
N ALA A 118 -1.62 9.53 -11.58
CA ALA A 118 -2.72 9.11 -10.70
C ALA A 118 -2.19 8.30 -9.52
N ALA A 119 -2.51 8.70 -8.29
CA ALA A 119 -2.14 8.00 -7.07
C ALA A 119 -3.35 7.25 -6.51
N LEU A 120 -3.27 5.94 -6.47
CA LEU A 120 -4.21 5.06 -5.78
C LEU A 120 -3.59 4.64 -4.44
N LEU A 121 -4.42 4.41 -3.42
CA LEU A 121 -3.95 4.05 -2.10
C LEU A 121 -4.21 2.57 -1.80
N SER A 122 -3.18 1.88 -1.30
CA SER A 122 -3.28 0.52 -0.78
C SER A 122 -2.77 0.42 0.66
N ILE A 123 -3.07 -0.69 1.31
CA ILE A 123 -2.47 -1.09 2.59
C ILE A 123 -1.78 -2.43 2.38
N GLU A 124 -0.53 -2.54 2.82
CA GLU A 124 0.22 -3.79 2.85
C GLU A 124 0.40 -4.27 4.29
N GLY A 125 -0.32 -5.35 4.62
CA GLY A 125 -0.44 -5.88 5.97
C GLY A 125 -1.56 -5.23 6.78
N ALA A 126 -2.62 -6.01 7.06
CA ALA A 126 -3.78 -5.53 7.82
C ALA A 126 -3.46 -5.15 9.27
N GLU A 127 -2.23 -5.39 9.73
CA GLU A 127 -1.71 -4.96 11.04
C GLU A 127 -1.82 -3.44 11.22
N LEU A 128 -1.71 -2.65 10.15
CA LEU A 128 -1.95 -1.20 10.20
C LEU A 128 -3.38 -0.84 10.61
N LEU A 129 -4.30 -1.78 10.49
CA LEU A 129 -5.68 -1.68 10.96
C LEU A 129 -5.92 -2.52 12.23
N ASP A 130 -4.85 -3.00 12.91
CA ASP A 130 -4.94 -3.97 14.00
C ASP A 130 -5.66 -5.28 13.58
N CYS A 131 -5.65 -5.58 12.29
CA CYS A 131 -6.49 -6.61 11.67
C CYS A 131 -7.98 -6.52 12.12
N ASP A 132 -8.48 -5.35 12.48
CA ASP A 132 -9.85 -5.15 12.98
C ASP A 132 -10.79 -4.81 11.81
N ILE A 133 -11.79 -5.67 11.60
CA ILE A 133 -12.80 -5.53 10.54
C ILE A 133 -13.52 -4.17 10.60
N ARG A 134 -13.70 -3.60 11.79
CA ARG A 134 -14.38 -2.31 11.99
C ARG A 134 -13.55 -1.13 11.46
N ARG A 135 -12.24 -1.30 11.31
CA ARG A 135 -11.34 -0.27 10.80
C ARG A 135 -11.25 -0.25 9.27
N LEU A 136 -11.88 -1.22 8.61
CA LEU A 136 -11.98 -1.21 7.14
C LEU A 136 -12.79 -0.02 6.62
N ASP A 137 -13.81 0.45 7.37
CA ASP A 137 -14.55 1.66 7.02
C ASP A 137 -13.61 2.89 7.02
N THR A 138 -12.76 3.01 8.02
CA THR A 138 -11.72 4.07 8.08
C THR A 138 -10.75 3.97 6.92
N ALA A 139 -10.28 2.77 6.58
CA ALA A 139 -9.39 2.57 5.42
C ALA A 139 -10.08 2.98 4.11
N TYR A 140 -11.35 2.63 3.93
CA TYR A 140 -12.14 3.05 2.77
C TYR A 140 -12.28 4.58 2.68
N ASP A 141 -12.53 5.24 3.81
CA ASP A 141 -12.64 6.71 3.90
C ASP A 141 -11.30 7.39 3.61
N TRP A 142 -10.18 6.79 3.97
CA TRP A 142 -8.84 7.23 3.57
C TRP A 142 -8.61 7.16 2.06
N GLY A 143 -9.41 6.40 1.34
CA GLY A 143 -9.28 6.19 -0.09
C GLY A 143 -8.61 4.87 -0.47
N VAL A 144 -8.38 3.97 0.48
CA VAL A 144 -7.82 2.63 0.20
C VAL A 144 -8.76 1.84 -0.69
N ARG A 145 -8.23 1.25 -1.76
CA ARG A 145 -8.97 0.41 -2.72
C ARG A 145 -8.33 -0.96 -2.94
N LEU A 146 -7.17 -1.19 -2.35
CA LEU A 146 -6.43 -2.46 -2.43
C LEU A 146 -5.83 -2.75 -1.04
N LEU A 147 -5.88 -4.00 -0.57
CA LEU A 147 -5.34 -4.36 0.73
C LEU A 147 -4.81 -5.80 0.74
N ASN A 148 -3.55 -5.97 1.20
CA ASN A 148 -2.96 -7.25 1.51
C ASN A 148 -3.36 -7.66 2.94
N PRO A 149 -4.02 -8.82 3.14
CA PRO A 149 -4.39 -9.28 4.49
C PRO A 149 -3.19 -9.51 5.42
N VAL A 150 -2.07 -9.93 4.85
CA VAL A 150 -0.81 -10.20 5.56
C VAL A 150 0.37 -9.61 4.78
N TRP A 151 1.46 -9.33 5.48
CA TRP A 151 2.80 -9.19 4.90
C TRP A 151 3.59 -10.49 5.13
N ASN A 152 4.86 -10.42 5.52
CA ASN A 152 5.71 -11.60 5.76
C ASN A 152 5.40 -12.36 7.07
N TYR A 153 4.50 -11.86 7.89
CA TYR A 153 4.10 -12.49 9.14
C TYR A 153 2.67 -13.00 9.08
N ALA A 154 2.45 -14.21 9.60
CA ALA A 154 1.09 -14.68 9.86
C ALA A 154 0.43 -13.78 10.90
N ASN A 155 -0.85 -13.52 10.72
CA ASN A 155 -1.66 -12.76 11.66
C ASN A 155 -3.00 -13.45 11.92
N ARG A 156 -3.91 -12.78 12.61
CA ARG A 156 -5.20 -13.41 12.94
C ARG A 156 -6.12 -13.62 11.73
N LEU A 157 -5.74 -13.15 10.52
CA LEU A 157 -6.54 -13.33 9.30
C LEU A 157 -6.08 -14.56 8.50
N SER A 158 -4.78 -14.77 8.38
CA SER A 158 -4.19 -15.82 7.53
C SER A 158 -2.74 -16.11 7.89
N GLY A 159 -2.23 -17.25 7.42
CA GLY A 159 -0.80 -17.48 7.24
C GLY A 159 -0.22 -16.63 6.11
N SER A 160 1.09 -16.45 6.11
CA SER A 160 1.84 -15.83 5.03
C SER A 160 2.75 -16.84 4.33
N ASN A 161 3.28 -16.50 3.17
CA ASN A 161 4.25 -17.33 2.46
C ASN A 161 5.57 -17.53 3.25
N ALA A 162 5.92 -16.58 4.14
CA ALA A 162 7.12 -16.64 4.96
C ALA A 162 6.90 -17.23 6.36
N GLN A 163 5.64 -17.25 6.83
CA GLN A 163 5.31 -17.76 8.17
C GLN A 163 3.95 -18.48 8.14
N GLN A 164 3.90 -19.69 8.67
CA GLN A 164 2.72 -20.56 8.68
C GLN A 164 2.13 -20.80 7.26
N PRO A 165 2.96 -21.27 6.31
CA PRO A 165 2.56 -21.37 4.89
C PRO A 165 1.40 -22.34 4.65
N GLU A 166 1.13 -23.29 5.57
CA GLU A 166 0.01 -24.24 5.50
C GLU A 166 -1.31 -23.66 6.03
N GLN A 167 -1.27 -22.50 6.69
CA GLN A 167 -2.47 -21.88 7.26
C GLN A 167 -3.15 -21.00 6.22
N GLY A 168 -4.40 -21.34 5.87
CA GLY A 168 -5.27 -20.52 5.07
C GLY A 168 -5.95 -19.39 5.87
N LEU A 169 -7.02 -18.84 5.30
CA LEU A 169 -7.85 -17.84 5.99
C LEU A 169 -8.49 -18.45 7.24
N THR A 170 -8.36 -17.76 8.36
CA THR A 170 -9.12 -18.07 9.56
C THR A 170 -10.62 -17.80 9.34
N ALA A 171 -11.49 -18.21 10.26
CA ALA A 171 -12.89 -17.82 10.20
C ALA A 171 -13.04 -16.29 10.18
N TYR A 172 -12.28 -15.60 11.04
CA TYR A 172 -12.27 -14.14 11.09
C TYR A 172 -11.66 -13.51 9.82
N GLY A 173 -10.66 -14.15 9.22
CA GLY A 173 -10.09 -13.71 7.94
C GLY A 173 -11.10 -13.77 6.79
N ARG A 174 -12.01 -14.76 6.80
CA ARG A 174 -13.12 -14.84 5.82
C ARG A 174 -14.13 -13.72 6.00
N ASP A 175 -14.49 -13.40 7.25
CA ASP A 175 -15.39 -12.27 7.54
C ASP A 175 -14.74 -10.93 7.13
N PHE A 176 -13.42 -10.79 7.36
CA PHE A 176 -12.65 -9.63 6.95
C PHE A 176 -12.63 -9.47 5.43
N LEU A 177 -12.39 -10.56 4.68
CA LEU A 177 -12.46 -10.57 3.22
C LEU A 177 -13.85 -10.15 2.71
N GLN A 178 -14.90 -10.72 3.29
CA GLN A 178 -16.28 -10.34 2.92
C GLN A 178 -16.52 -8.84 3.13
N ARG A 179 -16.06 -8.28 4.25
CA ARG A 179 -16.22 -6.84 4.53
C ARG A 179 -15.44 -5.98 3.55
N MET A 180 -14.23 -6.39 3.16
CA MET A 180 -13.47 -5.70 2.10
C MET A 180 -14.29 -5.63 0.80
N GLU A 181 -14.91 -6.73 0.38
CA GLU A 181 -15.73 -6.79 -0.83
C GLU A 181 -16.96 -5.88 -0.75
N GLU A 182 -17.65 -5.85 0.41
CA GLU A 182 -18.79 -4.96 0.64
C GLU A 182 -18.39 -3.48 0.47
N LEU A 183 -17.21 -3.12 0.94
CA LEU A 183 -16.64 -1.77 0.82
C LEU A 183 -15.99 -1.50 -0.54
N SER A 184 -15.95 -2.49 -1.46
CA SER A 184 -15.24 -2.36 -2.73
C SER A 184 -13.74 -2.10 -2.56
N ILE A 185 -13.13 -2.67 -1.52
CA ILE A 185 -11.68 -2.80 -1.36
C ILE A 185 -11.27 -4.14 -1.98
N TYR A 186 -10.41 -4.13 -2.99
CA TYR A 186 -9.90 -5.34 -3.62
C TYR A 186 -8.89 -6.03 -2.71
N VAL A 187 -8.90 -7.38 -2.73
CA VAL A 187 -7.88 -8.15 -2.02
C VAL A 187 -6.64 -8.29 -2.89
N ASP A 188 -5.49 -8.00 -2.30
CA ASP A 188 -4.19 -8.30 -2.86
C ASP A 188 -3.69 -9.61 -2.25
N VAL A 189 -3.46 -10.60 -3.08
CA VAL A 189 -3.04 -11.95 -2.65
C VAL A 189 -1.53 -12.07 -2.48
N SER A 190 -0.76 -11.03 -2.81
CA SER A 190 0.68 -10.98 -2.53
C SER A 190 0.92 -11.24 -1.04
N HIS A 191 1.98 -11.97 -0.72
CA HIS A 191 2.36 -12.42 0.63
C HIS A 191 1.48 -13.50 1.28
N LEU A 192 0.28 -13.76 0.80
CA LEU A 192 -0.53 -14.86 1.36
C LEU A 192 0.22 -16.20 1.26
N SER A 193 -0.03 -17.09 2.22
CA SER A 193 0.30 -18.50 2.07
C SER A 193 -0.42 -19.11 0.87
N ASP A 194 0.08 -20.22 0.32
CA ASP A 194 -0.62 -20.94 -0.75
C ASP A 194 -2.04 -21.31 -0.34
N ALA A 195 -2.23 -21.77 0.90
CA ALA A 195 -3.54 -22.08 1.43
C ALA A 195 -4.45 -20.84 1.50
N GLY A 196 -3.93 -19.71 1.96
CA GLY A 196 -4.65 -18.42 2.00
C GLY A 196 -5.01 -17.91 0.61
N PHE A 197 -4.08 -18.01 -0.35
CA PHE A 197 -4.33 -17.68 -1.75
C PHE A 197 -5.52 -18.48 -2.32
N TRP A 198 -5.51 -19.81 -2.15
CA TRP A 198 -6.59 -20.64 -2.66
C TRP A 198 -7.92 -20.43 -1.93
N ASP A 199 -7.89 -20.08 -0.63
CA ASP A 199 -9.09 -19.70 0.09
C ASP A 199 -9.69 -18.41 -0.48
N VAL A 200 -8.87 -17.39 -0.74
CA VAL A 200 -9.33 -16.14 -1.38
C VAL A 200 -9.92 -16.42 -2.75
N VAL A 201 -9.23 -17.18 -3.61
CA VAL A 201 -9.71 -17.51 -4.97
C VAL A 201 -11.07 -18.23 -4.94
N ARG A 202 -11.31 -19.10 -3.94
CA ARG A 202 -12.58 -19.83 -3.81
C ARG A 202 -13.72 -18.99 -3.23
N LEU A 203 -13.40 -18.02 -2.37
CA LEU A 203 -14.40 -17.27 -1.61
C LEU A 203 -14.70 -15.91 -2.22
N SER A 204 -13.73 -15.31 -2.90
CA SER A 204 -13.90 -13.97 -3.48
C SER A 204 -14.95 -13.99 -4.59
N ARG A 205 -15.83 -13.00 -4.55
CA ARG A 205 -16.84 -12.72 -5.59
C ARG A 205 -16.40 -11.60 -6.54
N ARG A 206 -15.24 -11.01 -6.27
CA ARG A 206 -14.65 -9.92 -7.04
C ARG A 206 -13.30 -10.36 -7.62
N PRO A 207 -12.78 -9.68 -8.64
CA PRO A 207 -11.42 -9.91 -9.08
C PRO A 207 -10.42 -9.73 -7.93
N VAL A 208 -9.41 -10.59 -7.91
CA VAL A 208 -8.29 -10.51 -6.97
C VAL A 208 -7.09 -9.88 -7.68
N VAL A 209 -6.20 -9.27 -6.93
CA VAL A 209 -4.97 -8.65 -7.45
C VAL A 209 -3.77 -9.38 -6.87
N ALA A 210 -2.76 -9.60 -7.67
CA ALA A 210 -1.41 -9.96 -7.25
C ALA A 210 -0.52 -8.79 -7.67
N SER A 211 -0.27 -7.86 -6.77
CA SER A 211 0.39 -6.61 -7.11
C SER A 211 1.88 -6.78 -7.35
N HIS A 212 2.50 -7.77 -6.68
CA HIS A 212 3.94 -8.05 -6.78
C HIS A 212 4.31 -9.49 -6.37
#